data_d4c46ddc392f9d0b4aafb3b85e80c9fa
#
_entry.id   d4c46ddc392f9d0b4aafb3b85e80c9fa
#
_cell.length_a   1.000
_cell.length_b   1.000
_cell.length_c   1.000
_cell.angle_alpha   90.00
_cell.angle_beta   90.00
_cell.angle_gamma   90.00
#
_symmetry.space_group_name_H-M   'P 1'
#
loop_
_entity.id
_entity.type
_entity.pdbx_description
1 polymer ?
#
loop_
_entity_poly.entity_id
_entity_poly.type
_entity_poly.pdbx_seq_one_letter_code
_entity_poly.pdbx_strand_id
1 'polypeptide(L)'
;MNFVYAYLRASTSEQDANRARKQLDQFVADHGQRIAAYFVENISGATLYRPELMRLLDTAKPGDTLLVESIDRLSRLANEDWEKLKRMISENGINIVAIDLPTTYMVLGNDELTASIMRAINVLIIDILAAVARKD
;
A
#
# COMPACT_ATOMS: atom_id res chain seq x y z
N MET A 1 15.04 4.62 -11.57
CA MET A 1 13.61 4.74 -11.92
C MET A 1 12.78 3.93 -10.96
N ASN A 2 11.74 4.53 -10.38
CA ASN A 2 10.89 3.87 -9.40
C ASN A 2 9.58 3.44 -10.05
N PHE A 3 9.06 2.31 -9.59
CA PHE A 3 7.82 1.74 -10.12
C PHE A 3 6.71 1.83 -9.07
N VAL A 4 5.47 1.88 -9.56
CA VAL A 4 4.28 1.82 -8.72
C VAL A 4 3.65 0.44 -8.93
N TYR A 5 3.50 -0.30 -7.85
CA TYR A 5 2.85 -1.61 -7.85
C TYR A 5 1.55 -1.51 -7.09
N ALA A 6 0.47 -1.97 -7.69
CA ALA A 6 -0.85 -1.90 -7.07
C ALA A 6 -1.18 -3.23 -6.38
N TYR A 7 -1.66 -3.15 -5.15
CA TYR A 7 -2.13 -4.31 -4.41
C TYR A 7 -3.64 -4.20 -4.22
N LEU A 8 -4.35 -5.20 -4.67
CA LEU A 8 -5.80 -5.26 -4.58
C LEU A 8 -6.20 -6.50 -3.79
N ARG A 9 -7.06 -6.33 -2.82
CA ARG A 9 -7.63 -7.45 -2.08
C ARG A 9 -9.14 -7.45 -2.32
N ALA A 10 -9.60 -8.46 -3.05
CA ALA A 10 -11.01 -8.60 -3.39
C ALA A 10 -11.55 -9.88 -2.76
N SER A 11 -12.67 -9.78 -2.08
CA SER A 11 -13.23 -10.92 -1.37
C SER A 11 -13.95 -11.91 -2.27
N THR A 12 -14.67 -11.46 -3.32
CA THR A 12 -15.53 -12.39 -4.06
C THR A 12 -15.77 -12.08 -5.52
N SER A 13 -15.50 -10.89 -6.04
CA SER A 13 -16.05 -10.53 -7.34
C SER A 13 -15.03 -9.89 -8.26
N GLU A 14 -14.97 -10.39 -9.50
CA GLU A 14 -14.15 -9.77 -10.55
C GLU A 14 -14.55 -8.34 -10.82
N GLN A 15 -15.84 -8.03 -10.67
CA GLN A 15 -16.33 -6.67 -10.89
C GLN A 15 -15.72 -5.68 -9.91
N ASP A 16 -15.59 -6.09 -8.64
CA ASP A 16 -14.97 -5.24 -7.63
C ASP A 16 -13.49 -5.04 -7.91
N ALA A 17 -12.80 -6.08 -8.33
CA ALA A 17 -11.38 -5.98 -8.69
C ALA A 17 -11.20 -5.05 -9.89
N ASN A 18 -12.07 -5.15 -10.89
CA ASN A 18 -11.99 -4.29 -12.07
C ASN A 18 -12.29 -2.83 -11.75
N ARG A 19 -13.26 -2.59 -10.86
CA ARG A 19 -13.58 -1.24 -10.41
C ARG A 19 -12.37 -0.63 -9.70
N ALA A 20 -11.77 -1.39 -8.82
CA ALA A 20 -10.59 -0.94 -8.07
C ALA A 20 -9.43 -0.65 -9.01
N ARG A 21 -9.21 -1.48 -10.03
CA ARG A 21 -8.15 -1.24 -11.01
C ARG A 21 -8.35 0.08 -11.74
N LYS A 22 -9.56 0.36 -12.18
CA LYS A 22 -9.85 1.62 -12.86
C LYS A 22 -9.59 2.81 -11.97
N GLN A 23 -9.99 2.70 -10.70
CA GLN A 23 -9.79 3.76 -9.73
C GLN A 23 -8.31 4.03 -9.51
N LEU A 24 -7.52 2.97 -9.36
CA LEU A 24 -6.08 3.09 -9.13
C LEU A 24 -5.35 3.60 -10.37
N ASP A 25 -5.72 3.13 -11.56
CA ASP A 25 -5.16 3.62 -12.81
C ASP A 25 -5.38 5.13 -12.97
N GLN A 26 -6.60 5.58 -12.70
CA GLN A 26 -6.94 6.99 -12.83
C GLN A 26 -6.17 7.82 -11.80
N PHE A 27 -6.07 7.32 -10.59
CA PHE A 27 -5.35 8.01 -9.53
C PHE A 27 -3.89 8.26 -9.91
N VAL A 28 -3.18 7.24 -10.38
CA VAL A 28 -1.76 7.41 -10.72
C VAL A 28 -1.58 8.24 -11.98
N ALA A 29 -2.50 8.13 -12.94
CA ALA A 29 -2.46 8.97 -14.14
C ALA A 29 -2.60 10.44 -13.77
N ASP A 30 -3.47 10.75 -12.83
CA ASP A 30 -3.67 12.12 -12.34
C ASP A 30 -2.41 12.68 -11.66
N HIS A 31 -1.53 11.81 -11.19
CA HIS A 31 -0.27 12.20 -10.56
C HIS A 31 0.94 11.99 -11.47
N GLY A 32 0.70 11.79 -12.77
CA GLY A 32 1.79 11.63 -13.74
C GLY A 32 2.54 10.32 -13.61
N GLN A 33 1.92 9.31 -13.03
CA GLN A 33 2.55 8.02 -12.81
C GLN A 33 1.83 6.93 -13.58
N ARG A 34 2.41 5.72 -13.57
CA ARG A 34 1.86 4.55 -14.24
C ARG A 34 2.05 3.33 -13.35
N ILE A 35 1.06 2.46 -13.31
CA ILE A 35 1.15 1.22 -12.55
C ILE A 35 1.93 0.21 -13.36
N ALA A 36 3.00 -0.33 -12.77
CA ALA A 36 3.85 -1.31 -13.45
C ALA A 36 3.25 -2.71 -13.42
N ALA A 37 2.58 -3.07 -12.32
CA ALA A 37 1.96 -4.40 -12.20
C ALA A 37 0.89 -4.37 -11.12
N TYR A 38 -0.08 -5.28 -11.26
CA TYR A 38 -1.13 -5.50 -10.27
C TYR A 38 -0.93 -6.82 -9.56
N PHE A 39 -1.16 -6.82 -8.27
CA PHE A 39 -1.13 -8.02 -7.43
C PHE A 39 -2.48 -8.14 -6.74
N VAL A 40 -3.26 -9.13 -7.14
CA VAL A 40 -4.64 -9.29 -6.69
C VAL A 40 -4.77 -10.48 -5.73
N GLU A 41 -5.31 -10.21 -4.55
CA GLU A 41 -5.44 -11.18 -3.47
C GLU A 41 -6.90 -11.50 -3.24
N ASN A 42 -7.23 -12.79 -3.07
CA ASN A 42 -8.61 -13.25 -2.81
C ASN A 42 -8.72 -13.92 -1.46
N ILE A 43 -8.22 -13.29 -0.41
CA ILE A 43 -8.26 -13.84 0.94
C ILE A 43 -8.71 -12.80 1.94
N SER A 44 -9.05 -13.27 3.15
CA SER A 44 -9.44 -12.38 4.24
C SER A 44 -8.30 -11.43 4.63
N GLY A 45 -8.67 -10.19 4.94
CA GLY A 45 -7.71 -9.19 5.40
C GLY A 45 -7.14 -9.46 6.77
N ALA A 46 -7.71 -10.41 7.52
CA ALA A 46 -7.28 -10.68 8.88
C ALA A 46 -6.04 -11.58 8.97
N THR A 47 -5.58 -12.13 7.85
CA THR A 47 -4.40 -13.00 7.85
C THR A 47 -3.19 -12.32 7.24
N LEU A 48 -2.00 -12.64 7.77
CA LEU A 48 -0.74 -12.21 7.19
C LEU A 48 -0.35 -13.06 5.98
N TYR A 49 -0.91 -14.26 5.85
CA TYR A 49 -0.64 -15.09 4.69
C TYR A 49 -1.28 -14.48 3.46
N ARG A 50 -0.52 -13.71 2.71
CA ARG A 50 -0.96 -12.98 1.53
C ARG A 50 0.05 -13.21 0.43
N PRO A 51 -0.06 -14.33 -0.32
CA PRO A 51 0.95 -14.68 -1.33
C PRO A 51 1.21 -13.60 -2.36
N GLU A 52 0.17 -12.89 -2.81
CA GLU A 52 0.36 -11.83 -3.80
C GLU A 52 1.07 -10.61 -3.21
N LEU A 53 0.76 -10.26 -1.97
CA LEU A 53 1.47 -9.18 -1.29
C LEU A 53 2.94 -9.54 -1.09
N MET A 54 3.22 -10.78 -0.70
CA MET A 54 4.61 -11.24 -0.53
C MET A 54 5.35 -11.20 -1.86
N ARG A 55 4.70 -11.59 -2.95
CA ARG A 55 5.29 -11.53 -4.28
C ARG A 55 5.61 -10.10 -4.70
N LEU A 56 4.71 -9.17 -4.37
CA LEU A 56 4.95 -7.74 -4.62
C LEU A 56 6.19 -7.27 -3.87
N LEU A 57 6.31 -7.61 -2.60
CA LEU A 57 7.45 -7.19 -1.78
C LEU A 57 8.77 -7.79 -2.29
N ASP A 58 8.72 -9.00 -2.85
CA ASP A 58 9.90 -9.62 -3.45
C ASP A 58 10.29 -8.95 -4.78
N THR A 59 9.30 -8.44 -5.50
CA THR A 59 9.53 -7.82 -6.81
C THR A 59 10.02 -6.39 -6.68
N ALA A 60 9.48 -5.64 -5.73
CA ALA A 60 9.77 -4.21 -5.59
C ALA A 60 11.18 -3.95 -5.10
N LYS A 61 11.73 -2.83 -5.54
CA LYS A 61 13.07 -2.35 -5.15
C LYS A 61 12.94 -1.14 -4.24
N PRO A 62 14.00 -0.79 -3.50
CA PRO A 62 13.96 0.42 -2.68
C PRO A 62 13.56 1.64 -3.50
N GLY A 63 12.63 2.42 -2.96
CA GLY A 63 12.07 3.59 -3.65
C GLY A 63 10.81 3.32 -4.43
N ASP A 64 10.49 2.06 -4.70
CA ASP A 64 9.23 1.72 -5.36
C ASP A 64 8.04 1.95 -4.43
N THR A 65 6.84 2.01 -5.01
CA THR A 65 5.63 2.34 -4.27
C THR A 65 4.65 1.17 -4.27
N LEU A 66 4.11 0.90 -3.08
CA LEU A 66 2.99 -0.01 -2.90
C LEU A 66 1.72 0.85 -2.82
N LEU A 67 0.85 0.70 -3.81
CA LEU A 67 -0.38 1.49 -3.92
C LEU A 67 -1.59 0.64 -3.56
N VAL A 68 -2.42 1.14 -2.66
CA VAL A 68 -3.67 0.48 -2.25
C VAL A 68 -4.82 1.47 -2.31
N GLU A 69 -6.05 0.98 -2.46
CA GLU A 69 -7.22 1.86 -2.47
C GLU A 69 -7.55 2.38 -1.07
N SER A 70 -7.25 1.61 -0.02
CA SER A 70 -7.45 2.06 1.35
C SER A 70 -6.45 1.39 2.26
N ILE A 71 -6.11 2.08 3.36
CA ILE A 71 -5.05 1.59 4.24
C ILE A 71 -5.46 0.31 4.98
N ASP A 72 -6.74 0.09 5.20
CA ASP A 72 -7.21 -1.11 5.89
C ASP A 72 -7.01 -2.38 5.06
N ARG A 73 -6.72 -2.24 3.76
CA ARG A 73 -6.32 -3.39 2.94
C ARG A 73 -5.01 -4.01 3.44
N LEU A 74 -4.19 -3.22 4.12
CA LEU A 74 -2.92 -3.68 4.69
C LEU A 74 -2.96 -3.86 6.20
N SER A 75 -3.60 -2.93 6.91
CA SER A 75 -3.45 -2.79 8.36
C SER A 75 -4.44 -3.61 9.18
N ARG A 76 -5.33 -4.35 8.54
CA ARG A 76 -6.40 -5.11 9.20
C ARG A 76 -5.89 -6.45 9.72
N LEU A 77 -4.79 -6.41 10.43
CA LEU A 77 -4.10 -7.58 10.96
C LEU A 77 -4.04 -7.46 12.48
N ALA A 78 -3.83 -8.58 13.16
CA ALA A 78 -3.48 -8.55 14.57
C ALA A 78 -2.19 -7.73 14.75
N ASN A 79 -2.01 -7.16 15.94
CA ASN A 79 -0.90 -6.24 16.18
C ASN A 79 0.47 -6.82 15.82
N GLU A 80 0.71 -8.07 16.17
CA GLU A 80 2.00 -8.72 15.89
C GLU A 80 2.23 -8.86 14.39
N ASP A 81 1.20 -9.24 13.66
CA ASP A 81 1.28 -9.43 12.22
C ASP A 81 1.45 -8.10 11.51
N TRP A 82 0.76 -7.06 11.99
CA TRP A 82 0.91 -5.72 11.43
C TRP A 82 2.33 -5.20 11.62
N GLU A 83 2.90 -5.39 12.80
CA GLU A 83 4.28 -4.96 13.06
C GLU A 83 5.26 -5.69 12.15
N LYS A 84 5.03 -6.99 11.92
CA LYS A 84 5.87 -7.78 11.03
C LYS A 84 5.79 -7.27 9.59
N LEU A 85 4.58 -7.04 9.09
CA LEU A 85 4.38 -6.54 7.72
C LEU A 85 5.00 -5.16 7.55
N LYS A 86 4.78 -4.28 8.50
CA LYS A 86 5.36 -2.93 8.47
C LYS A 86 6.88 -2.98 8.40
N ARG A 87 7.49 -3.88 9.17
CA ARG A 87 8.94 -4.05 9.15
C ARG A 87 9.42 -4.54 7.80
N MET A 88 8.72 -5.48 7.19
CA MET A 88 9.08 -6.00 5.87
C MET A 88 9.04 -4.89 4.82
N ILE A 89 8.00 -4.08 4.84
CA ILE A 89 7.85 -2.95 3.92
C ILE A 89 9.00 -1.95 4.13
N SER A 90 9.27 -1.62 5.37
CA SER A 90 10.31 -0.67 5.73
C SER A 90 11.71 -1.16 5.34
N GLU A 91 12.00 -2.44 5.62
CA GLU A 91 13.30 -3.03 5.30
C GLU A 91 13.55 -3.09 3.79
N ASN A 92 12.49 -3.24 3.00
CA ASN A 92 12.61 -3.24 1.55
C ASN A 92 12.63 -1.82 0.96
N GLY A 93 12.51 -0.80 1.78
CA GLY A 93 12.56 0.59 1.33
C GLY A 93 11.39 1.01 0.46
N ILE A 94 10.23 0.39 0.65
CA ILE A 94 9.06 0.61 -0.18
C ILE A 94 8.17 1.69 0.43
N ASN A 95 7.66 2.59 -0.40
CA ASN A 95 6.72 3.63 0.01
C ASN A 95 5.30 3.09 -0.05
N ILE A 96 4.46 3.49 0.91
CA ILE A 96 3.03 3.15 0.89
C ILE A 96 2.25 4.37 0.44
N VAL A 97 1.37 4.20 -0.55
CA VAL A 97 0.42 5.23 -0.97
C VAL A 97 -0.97 4.62 -0.93
N ALA A 98 -1.86 5.27 -0.20
CA ALA A 98 -3.26 4.85 -0.09
C ALA A 98 -4.16 5.98 -0.56
N ILE A 99 -5.14 5.67 -1.42
CA ILE A 99 -6.01 6.70 -1.97
C ILE A 99 -6.81 7.39 -0.88
N ASP A 100 -7.21 6.66 0.16
CA ASP A 100 -8.00 7.21 1.26
C ASP A 100 -7.18 7.99 2.27
N LEU A 101 -5.86 8.09 2.07
CA LEU A 101 -4.98 8.80 2.99
C LEU A 101 -4.10 9.78 2.21
N PRO A 102 -4.60 11.01 1.97
CA PRO A 102 -3.91 11.97 1.09
C PRO A 102 -2.48 12.32 1.50
N THR A 103 -2.15 12.24 2.78
CA THR A 103 -0.77 12.53 3.21
C THR A 103 0.25 11.58 2.58
N THR A 104 -0.16 10.38 2.19
CA THR A 104 0.73 9.42 1.53
C THR A 104 1.06 9.84 0.11
N TYR A 105 0.23 10.67 -0.53
CA TYR A 105 0.45 11.13 -1.91
C TYR A 105 1.70 11.99 -2.04
N MET A 106 2.10 12.63 -0.96
CA MET A 106 3.21 13.58 -0.99
C MET A 106 4.56 12.92 -1.25
N VAL A 107 4.61 11.59 -1.22
CA VAL A 107 5.81 10.85 -1.61
C VAL A 107 5.99 10.85 -3.12
N LEU A 108 4.89 10.96 -3.87
CA LEU A 108 4.92 10.93 -5.33
C LEU A 108 5.33 12.30 -5.86
N GLY A 109 6.35 12.33 -6.71
CA GLY A 109 6.74 13.53 -7.42
C GLY A 109 7.50 14.59 -6.62
N ASN A 110 7.86 14.32 -5.37
CA ASN A 110 8.62 15.26 -4.55
C ASN A 110 10.11 14.90 -4.52
N ASP A 111 10.94 15.87 -4.06
CA ASP A 111 12.37 15.61 -3.91
C ASP A 111 12.62 14.59 -2.80
N GLU A 112 13.84 14.05 -2.76
CA GLU A 112 14.17 12.96 -1.84
C GLU A 112 14.05 13.38 -0.38
N LEU A 113 14.43 14.61 -0.05
CA LEU A 113 14.35 15.07 1.35
C LEU A 113 12.89 15.17 1.80
N THR A 114 12.04 15.81 1.00
CA THR A 114 10.61 15.93 1.30
C THR A 114 9.95 14.57 1.37
N ALA A 115 10.26 13.69 0.42
CA ALA A 115 9.70 12.34 0.40
C ALA A 115 10.13 11.55 1.64
N SER A 116 11.37 11.70 2.07
CA SER A 116 11.88 11.02 3.25
C SER A 116 11.15 11.45 4.52
N ILE A 117 10.93 12.77 4.67
CA ILE A 117 10.20 13.31 5.81
C ILE A 117 8.75 12.82 5.79
N MET A 118 8.12 12.84 4.64
CA MET A 118 6.72 12.41 4.52
C MET A 118 6.57 10.91 4.77
N ARG A 119 7.55 10.09 4.38
CA ARG A 119 7.53 8.66 4.72
C ARG A 119 7.49 8.45 6.23
N ALA A 120 8.29 9.19 6.98
CA ALA A 120 8.32 9.07 8.44
C ALA A 120 6.99 9.49 9.06
N ILE A 121 6.41 10.58 8.57
CA ILE A 121 5.11 11.06 9.05
C ILE A 121 4.02 10.04 8.72
N ASN A 122 4.03 9.48 7.51
CA ASN A 122 3.03 8.52 7.07
C ASN A 122 3.07 7.24 7.90
N VAL A 123 4.26 6.76 8.26
CA VAL A 123 4.40 5.59 9.14
C VAL A 123 3.68 5.84 10.46
N LEU A 124 3.87 7.03 11.04
CA LEU A 124 3.21 7.38 12.30
C LEU A 124 1.68 7.42 12.15
N ILE A 125 1.19 8.05 11.09
CA ILE A 125 -0.25 8.15 10.85
C ILE A 125 -0.85 6.76 10.63
N ILE A 126 -0.21 5.92 9.85
CA ILE A 126 -0.67 4.56 9.58
C ILE A 126 -0.71 3.74 10.87
N ASP A 127 0.29 3.88 11.73
CA ASP A 127 0.31 3.20 13.02
C ASP A 127 -0.88 3.60 13.89
N ILE A 128 -1.20 4.88 13.90
CA ILE A 128 -2.34 5.38 14.68
C ILE A 128 -3.64 4.79 14.14
N LEU A 129 -3.82 4.81 12.82
CA LEU A 129 -5.03 4.27 12.19
C LEU A 129 -5.17 2.77 12.42
N ALA A 130 -4.06 2.03 12.35
CA ALA A 130 -4.07 0.59 12.61
C ALA A 130 -4.46 0.30 14.06
N ALA A 131 -3.94 1.07 15.00
CA ALA A 131 -4.28 0.91 16.41
C ALA A 131 -5.76 1.19 16.67
N VAL A 132 -6.31 2.23 16.04
CA VAL A 132 -7.73 2.55 16.16
C VAL A 132 -8.60 1.43 15.61
N ALA A 133 -8.23 0.89 14.46
CA ALA A 133 -8.98 -0.20 13.83
C ALA A 133 -9.00 -1.47 14.71
N ARG A 134 -7.91 -1.75 15.39
CA ARG A 134 -7.81 -2.93 16.26
C ARG A 134 -8.59 -2.79 17.56
N LYS A 135 -8.86 -1.59 17.98
CA LYS A 135 -9.55 -1.34 19.24
C LYS A 135 -10.98 -1.84 19.21
N ASP A 136 -11.60 -1.90 18.06
CA ASP A 136 -12.93 -2.42 17.89
C ASP A 136 -12.89 -3.93 17.66
#